data_30dc7159eecf9d419f27f4f361db72c9
#
_entry.id   30dc7159eecf9d419f27f4f361db72c9
#
_cell.length_a   1.000
_cell.length_b   1.000
_cell.length_c   1.000
_cell.angle_alpha   90.00
_cell.angle_beta   90.00
_cell.angle_gamma   90.00
#
_symmetry.space_group_name_H-M   'P 1'
#
loop_
_entity.id
_entity.type
_entity.pdbx_description
1 polymer ?
#
loop_
_entity_poly.entity_id
_entity_poly.type
_entity_poly.pdbx_seq_one_letter_code
_entity_poly.pdbx_strand_id
1 'polypeptide(L)'
;MPALETIEFPRGDYVSPGLARIKPDVHFPNMTIGDKGNCDWEYLRREVDHNWYVDRRWPSIGFLDRDEAHVLYNSALQFRQKRALEIGCWLGWSACHIALAGMDIDVIDPLLADSRVQDSVTASLSSAAVSCDIVLVPGKSPEAVLAIAGEERHKWSFIFIDGDHRRPSPVLDAHAASACAEENALILFHDVVCPDVGDALEHLRTEGWNIVVYQTMQIMAAAWRGSAKPIVHTPDPRISWTLPERLRSYPLSEGLK
;
A
#
# COMPACT_ATOMS: atom_id res chain seq x y z
N MET A 1 2.81 29.80 12.18
CA MET A 1 2.68 28.55 11.41
C MET A 1 2.32 28.95 9.98
N PRO A 2 3.00 28.48 8.95
CA PRO A 2 2.52 28.72 7.60
C PRO A 2 1.11 28.13 7.47
N ALA A 3 0.22 28.84 6.79
CA ALA A 3 -1.11 28.36 6.51
C ALA A 3 -0.97 27.03 5.76
N LEU A 4 -1.66 25.98 6.25
CA LEU A 4 -1.75 24.71 5.53
C LEU A 4 -2.42 25.03 4.19
N GLU A 5 -1.64 24.99 3.11
CA GLU A 5 -2.20 25.07 1.77
C GLU A 5 -3.26 23.97 1.64
N THR A 6 -4.46 24.37 1.25
CA THR A 6 -5.53 23.41 1.01
C THR A 6 -5.19 22.64 -0.26
N ILE A 7 -4.82 21.38 -0.14
CA ILE A 7 -4.57 20.52 -1.30
C ILE A 7 -5.92 20.19 -1.95
N GLU A 8 -6.07 20.60 -3.20
CA GLU A 8 -7.22 20.26 -4.03
C GLU A 8 -6.91 19.06 -4.93
N PHE A 9 -7.84 18.13 -5.01
CA PHE A 9 -7.76 16.95 -5.88
C PHE A 9 -8.78 17.02 -7.01
N PRO A 10 -8.58 16.29 -8.12
CA PRO A 10 -9.58 16.13 -9.16
C PRO A 10 -10.93 15.65 -8.62
N ARG A 11 -12.00 16.00 -9.34
CA ARG A 11 -13.33 15.46 -9.00
C ARG A 11 -13.32 13.93 -9.05
N GLY A 12 -13.93 13.30 -8.07
CA GLY A 12 -13.95 11.85 -7.92
C GLY A 12 -12.89 11.31 -6.96
N ASP A 13 -11.95 12.15 -6.51
CA ASP A 13 -11.03 11.76 -5.44
C ASP A 13 -11.66 12.05 -4.06
N TYR A 14 -11.62 11.07 -3.23
CA TYR A 14 -11.93 11.19 -1.81
C TYR A 14 -10.65 11.00 -1.01
N VAL A 15 -10.55 11.65 0.14
CA VAL A 15 -9.53 11.39 1.15
C VAL A 15 -10.20 11.49 2.51
N SER A 16 -10.06 10.45 3.32
CA SER A 16 -10.67 10.39 4.65
C SER A 16 -10.35 11.64 5.48
N PRO A 17 -11.35 12.26 6.14
CA PRO A 17 -11.13 13.40 7.02
C PRO A 17 -10.15 13.10 8.15
N GLY A 18 -9.29 14.07 8.47
CA GLY A 18 -8.29 13.96 9.53
C GLY A 18 -6.97 13.33 9.09
N LEU A 19 -6.87 12.75 7.91
CA LEU A 19 -5.61 12.30 7.35
C LEU A 19 -4.78 13.49 6.83
N ALA A 20 -3.47 13.42 7.04
CA ALA A 20 -2.52 14.35 6.40
C ALA A 20 -2.54 14.12 4.88
N ARG A 21 -2.56 15.21 4.12
CA ARG A 21 -2.70 15.17 2.65
C ARG A 21 -1.39 15.50 1.96
N ILE A 22 -1.08 14.75 0.91
CA ILE A 22 0.05 15.00 0.01
C ILE A 22 -0.42 14.88 -1.45
N LYS A 23 0.34 15.43 -2.36
CA LYS A 23 0.05 15.38 -3.80
C LYS A 23 1.34 15.10 -4.59
N PRO A 24 1.78 13.84 -4.66
CA PRO A 24 3.01 13.48 -5.37
C PRO A 24 2.85 13.41 -6.90
N ASP A 25 1.75 13.90 -7.46
CA ASP A 25 1.41 13.83 -8.89
C ASP A 25 2.51 14.37 -9.81
N VAL A 26 3.27 15.36 -9.35
CA VAL A 26 4.38 15.96 -10.12
C VAL A 26 5.48 14.94 -10.48
N HIS A 27 5.63 13.88 -9.68
CA HIS A 27 6.60 12.81 -9.91
C HIS A 27 6.08 11.73 -10.88
N PHE A 28 4.81 11.82 -11.26
CA PHE A 28 4.12 10.89 -12.16
C PHE A 28 3.49 11.62 -13.35
N PRO A 29 4.31 12.23 -14.24
CA PRO A 29 3.81 13.13 -15.29
C PRO A 29 2.97 12.42 -16.37
N ASN A 30 3.04 11.08 -16.42
CA ASN A 30 2.24 10.26 -17.33
C ASN A 30 0.97 9.70 -16.67
N MET A 31 0.76 9.95 -15.37
CA MET A 31 -0.45 9.52 -14.66
C MET A 31 -1.67 10.26 -15.22
N THR A 32 -2.73 9.50 -15.44
CA THR A 32 -4.03 10.02 -15.91
C THR A 32 -5.15 9.15 -15.36
N ILE A 33 -6.38 9.61 -15.55
CA ILE A 33 -7.58 8.82 -15.24
C ILE A 33 -7.80 7.84 -16.38
N GLY A 34 -7.84 6.55 -16.05
CA GLY A 34 -8.10 5.45 -16.96
C GLY A 34 -9.59 5.07 -17.04
N ASP A 35 -9.86 4.10 -17.89
CA ASP A 35 -11.19 3.52 -18.02
C ASP A 35 -11.23 2.15 -17.33
N LYS A 36 -12.06 2.02 -16.30
CA LYS A 36 -12.28 0.75 -15.59
C LYS A 36 -12.84 -0.36 -16.48
N GLY A 37 -13.47 -0.02 -17.60
CA GLY A 37 -13.94 -0.97 -18.58
C GLY A 37 -12.81 -1.71 -19.30
N ASN A 38 -11.59 -1.19 -19.30
CA ASN A 38 -10.43 -1.78 -19.94
C ASN A 38 -9.62 -2.71 -19.01
N CYS A 39 -10.13 -3.05 -17.84
CA CYS A 39 -9.47 -3.95 -16.90
C CYS A 39 -10.28 -5.24 -16.76
N ASP A 40 -9.63 -6.38 -17.00
CA ASP A 40 -10.25 -7.71 -16.94
C ASP A 40 -10.12 -8.38 -15.56
N TRP A 41 -9.48 -7.71 -14.60
CA TRP A 41 -9.33 -8.28 -13.26
C TRP A 41 -10.69 -8.47 -12.58
N GLU A 42 -11.00 -9.70 -12.21
CA GLU A 42 -12.32 -10.11 -11.71
C GLU A 42 -12.70 -9.48 -10.37
N TYR A 43 -11.70 -9.11 -9.55
CA TYR A 43 -11.91 -8.50 -8.23
C TYR A 43 -11.92 -6.97 -8.27
N LEU A 44 -11.82 -6.36 -9.46
CA LEU A 44 -11.90 -4.91 -9.59
C LEU A 44 -13.31 -4.41 -9.21
N ARG A 45 -13.40 -3.60 -8.17
CA ARG A 45 -14.67 -3.08 -7.64
C ARG A 45 -15.21 -1.94 -8.49
N ARG A 46 -15.73 -2.28 -9.66
CA ARG A 46 -16.26 -1.33 -10.66
C ARG A 46 -17.47 -0.55 -10.18
N GLU A 47 -18.16 -1.04 -9.14
CA GLU A 47 -19.30 -0.40 -8.50
C GLU A 47 -18.92 0.77 -7.59
N VAL A 48 -17.66 0.85 -7.17
CA VAL A 48 -17.17 1.95 -6.34
C VAL A 48 -16.79 3.14 -7.22
N ASP A 49 -17.46 4.27 -7.01
CA ASP A 49 -17.25 5.48 -7.82
C ASP A 49 -16.03 6.26 -7.32
N HIS A 50 -14.98 6.30 -8.13
CA HIS A 50 -13.71 7.00 -7.85
C HIS A 50 -12.91 7.18 -9.16
N ASN A 51 -11.77 7.87 -9.10
CA ASN A 51 -10.84 8.01 -10.22
C ASN A 51 -9.90 6.79 -10.28
N TRP A 52 -9.89 6.14 -11.43
CA TRP A 52 -9.02 5.00 -11.72
C TRP A 52 -7.73 5.50 -12.34
N TYR A 53 -6.63 5.51 -11.58
CA TYR A 53 -5.36 6.02 -12.07
C TYR A 53 -4.59 4.98 -12.87
N VAL A 54 -4.04 5.42 -14.01
CA VAL A 54 -3.17 4.63 -14.90
C VAL A 54 -1.99 5.48 -15.35
N ASP A 55 -0.89 4.84 -15.73
CA ASP A 55 0.17 5.50 -16.49
C ASP A 55 -0.16 5.39 -17.98
N ARG A 56 -0.11 6.50 -18.72
CA ARG A 56 -0.41 6.51 -20.17
C ARG A 56 0.50 5.60 -20.98
N ARG A 57 1.70 5.31 -20.51
CA ARG A 57 2.65 4.39 -21.14
C ARG A 57 2.25 2.93 -20.93
N TRP A 58 1.56 2.65 -19.81
CA TRP A 58 1.03 1.34 -19.42
C TRP A 58 -0.40 1.53 -18.91
N PRO A 59 -1.38 1.53 -19.81
CA PRO A 59 -2.75 1.93 -19.47
C PRO A 59 -3.54 0.89 -18.68
N SER A 60 -2.86 -0.04 -18.02
CA SER A 60 -3.48 -0.98 -17.06
C SER A 60 -3.69 -0.30 -15.72
N ILE A 61 -4.83 -0.55 -15.10
CA ILE A 61 -5.12 -0.08 -13.74
C ILE A 61 -4.17 -0.80 -12.79
N GLY A 62 -3.47 -0.04 -11.94
CA GLY A 62 -2.48 -0.59 -11.03
C GLY A 62 -2.00 0.41 -9.98
N PHE A 63 -2.56 1.62 -9.95
CA PHE A 63 -2.28 2.58 -8.88
C PHE A 63 -3.38 2.52 -7.82
N LEU A 64 -2.97 2.61 -6.55
CA LEU A 64 -3.86 2.94 -5.45
C LEU A 64 -4.69 4.17 -5.80
N ASP A 65 -5.96 4.18 -5.43
CA ASP A 65 -6.73 5.41 -5.49
C ASP A 65 -6.21 6.45 -4.49
N ARG A 66 -6.79 7.63 -4.51
CA ARG A 66 -6.32 8.74 -3.67
C ARG A 66 -6.51 8.47 -2.18
N ASP A 67 -7.60 7.84 -1.78
CA ASP A 67 -7.89 7.52 -0.39
C ASP A 67 -6.97 6.42 0.14
N GLU A 68 -6.79 5.36 -0.64
CA GLU A 68 -5.88 4.25 -0.34
C GLU A 68 -4.43 4.72 -0.20
N ALA A 69 -3.97 5.58 -1.13
CA ALA A 69 -2.65 6.19 -1.05
C ALA A 69 -2.47 7.03 0.22
N HIS A 70 -3.53 7.69 0.71
CA HIS A 70 -3.48 8.44 1.96
C HIS A 70 -3.57 7.55 3.20
N VAL A 71 -4.29 6.42 3.15
CA VAL A 71 -4.23 5.38 4.18
C VAL A 71 -2.79 4.86 4.30
N LEU A 72 -2.14 4.54 3.18
CA LEU A 72 -0.74 4.12 3.14
C LEU A 72 0.20 5.18 3.73
N TYR A 73 0.13 6.42 3.23
CA TYR A 73 0.98 7.53 3.68
C TYR A 73 0.86 7.80 5.17
N ASN A 74 -0.39 7.89 5.70
CA ASN A 74 -0.62 8.18 7.11
C ASN A 74 -0.25 7.01 8.02
N SER A 75 -0.38 5.77 7.55
CA SER A 75 0.14 4.60 8.26
C SER A 75 1.67 4.64 8.36
N ALA A 76 2.35 4.93 7.26
CA ALA A 76 3.81 5.06 7.20
C ALA A 76 4.33 6.23 8.06
N LEU A 77 3.62 7.36 8.15
CA LEU A 77 3.99 8.52 8.98
C LEU A 77 4.23 8.17 10.45
N GLN A 78 3.57 7.14 10.98
CA GLN A 78 3.75 6.71 12.37
C GLN A 78 5.13 6.07 12.61
N PHE A 79 5.80 5.66 11.53
CA PHE A 79 7.10 4.98 11.54
C PHE A 79 8.22 5.82 10.93
N ARG A 80 8.05 7.15 10.85
CA ARG A 80 9.10 8.05 10.33
C ARG A 80 10.47 7.72 10.90
N GLN A 81 11.51 7.86 10.07
CA GLN A 81 12.92 7.59 10.41
C GLN A 81 13.21 6.12 10.74
N LYS A 82 12.27 5.22 10.46
CA LYS A 82 12.47 3.78 10.49
C LYS A 82 12.52 3.22 9.07
N ARG A 83 12.74 1.92 8.97
CA ARG A 83 12.82 1.23 7.70
C ARG A 83 11.52 0.50 7.37
N ALA A 84 11.05 0.64 6.14
CA ALA A 84 9.89 -0.03 5.58
C ALA A 84 10.29 -1.11 4.57
N LEU A 85 9.42 -2.07 4.37
CA LEU A 85 9.44 -3.01 3.25
C LEU A 85 8.21 -2.80 2.38
N GLU A 86 8.40 -2.79 1.06
CA GLU A 86 7.31 -2.87 0.09
C GLU A 86 7.49 -4.12 -0.77
N ILE A 87 6.43 -4.91 -0.90
CA ILE A 87 6.35 -6.08 -1.79
C ILE A 87 5.34 -5.76 -2.89
N GLY A 88 5.84 -5.57 -4.12
CA GLY A 88 5.06 -5.09 -5.25
C GLY A 88 4.99 -3.55 -5.29
N CYS A 89 5.64 -2.94 -6.29
CA CYS A 89 5.68 -1.48 -6.41
C CYS A 89 5.16 -0.95 -7.75
N TRP A 90 4.96 -1.85 -8.73
CA TRP A 90 4.61 -1.44 -10.09
C TRP A 90 5.51 -0.29 -10.58
N LEU A 91 4.98 0.91 -10.76
CA LEU A 91 5.72 2.10 -11.18
C LEU A 91 6.13 3.03 -10.02
N GLY A 92 6.03 2.57 -8.76
CA GLY A 92 6.54 3.28 -7.59
C GLY A 92 5.60 4.31 -6.97
N TRP A 93 4.30 4.27 -7.28
CA TRP A 93 3.31 5.19 -6.70
C TRP A 93 3.21 5.02 -5.17
N SER A 94 3.05 3.80 -4.72
CA SER A 94 3.02 3.43 -3.30
C SER A 94 4.38 3.70 -2.61
N ALA A 95 5.50 3.28 -3.23
CA ALA A 95 6.84 3.56 -2.74
C ALA A 95 7.08 5.06 -2.52
N CYS A 96 6.62 5.91 -3.43
CA CYS A 96 6.72 7.36 -3.30
C CYS A 96 5.99 7.89 -2.05
N HIS A 97 4.81 7.35 -1.73
CA HIS A 97 4.06 7.74 -0.54
C HIS A 97 4.79 7.33 0.75
N ILE A 98 5.35 6.13 0.79
CA ILE A 98 6.14 5.65 1.94
C ILE A 98 7.39 6.50 2.12
N ALA A 99 8.13 6.78 1.05
CA ALA A 99 9.32 7.62 1.08
C ALA A 99 9.01 9.07 1.52
N LEU A 100 7.91 9.66 1.03
CA LEU A 100 7.45 10.99 1.44
C LEU A 100 6.98 11.04 2.91
N ALA A 101 6.60 9.91 3.50
CA ALA A 101 6.37 9.81 4.94
C ALA A 101 7.68 9.90 5.76
N GLY A 102 8.84 9.83 5.11
CA GLY A 102 10.16 9.95 5.73
C GLY A 102 10.68 8.64 6.29
N MET A 103 10.40 7.53 5.62
CA MET A 103 10.92 6.21 5.92
C MET A 103 12.02 5.83 4.93
N ASP A 104 13.07 5.16 5.40
CA ASP A 104 13.92 4.34 4.54
C ASP A 104 13.11 3.16 4.02
N ILE A 105 13.34 2.72 2.78
CA ILE A 105 12.48 1.71 2.18
C ILE A 105 13.27 0.70 1.33
N ASP A 106 13.00 -0.59 1.55
CA ASP A 106 13.36 -1.68 0.65
C ASP A 106 12.15 -2.04 -0.21
N VAL A 107 12.30 -1.96 -1.51
CA VAL A 107 11.23 -2.21 -2.48
C VAL A 107 11.56 -3.47 -3.28
N ILE A 108 10.72 -4.48 -3.17
CA ILE A 108 10.89 -5.76 -3.86
C ILE A 108 9.81 -5.91 -4.94
N ASP A 109 10.24 -6.02 -6.19
CA ASP A 109 9.33 -6.29 -7.31
C ASP A 109 10.10 -6.99 -8.44
N PRO A 110 9.61 -8.11 -8.99
CA PRO A 110 10.25 -8.78 -10.12
C PRO A 110 10.32 -7.90 -11.38
N LEU A 111 9.42 -6.94 -11.54
CA LEU A 111 9.41 -6.00 -12.68
C LEU A 111 10.59 -5.04 -12.66
N LEU A 112 11.24 -4.83 -11.53
CA LEU A 112 12.47 -4.03 -11.42
C LEU A 112 13.65 -4.64 -12.18
N ALA A 113 13.54 -5.89 -12.64
CA ALA A 113 14.50 -6.49 -13.58
C ALA A 113 14.40 -5.89 -15.00
N ASP A 114 13.28 -5.28 -15.38
CA ASP A 114 13.18 -4.46 -16.60
C ASP A 114 13.74 -3.06 -16.31
N SER A 115 14.84 -2.69 -16.96
CA SER A 115 15.50 -1.40 -16.75
C SER A 115 14.57 -0.21 -16.96
N ARG A 116 13.59 -0.30 -17.87
CA ARG A 116 12.63 0.79 -18.12
C ARG A 116 11.71 1.01 -16.92
N VAL A 117 11.30 -0.06 -16.24
CA VAL A 117 10.51 0.02 -15.01
C VAL A 117 11.38 0.58 -13.90
N GLN A 118 12.58 0.01 -13.69
CA GLN A 118 13.53 0.46 -12.68
C GLN A 118 13.90 1.93 -12.83
N ASP A 119 14.20 2.37 -14.06
CA ASP A 119 14.49 3.78 -14.37
C ASP A 119 13.29 4.69 -14.06
N SER A 120 12.06 4.26 -14.37
CA SER A 120 10.85 5.01 -14.10
C SER A 120 10.60 5.17 -12.59
N VAL A 121 10.75 4.10 -11.82
CA VAL A 121 10.63 4.13 -10.35
C VAL A 121 11.71 5.01 -9.74
N THR A 122 12.97 4.81 -10.15
CA THR A 122 14.12 5.60 -9.68
C THR A 122 13.93 7.08 -9.97
N ALA A 123 13.47 7.45 -11.18
CA ALA A 123 13.23 8.84 -11.54
C ALA A 123 12.13 9.48 -10.67
N SER A 124 11.03 8.77 -10.42
CA SER A 124 9.94 9.24 -9.56
C SER A 124 10.40 9.49 -8.13
N LEU A 125 11.09 8.52 -7.55
CA LEU A 125 11.61 8.61 -6.18
C LEU A 125 12.68 9.71 -6.03
N SER A 126 13.59 9.82 -7.01
CA SER A 126 14.61 10.88 -7.02
C SER A 126 13.98 12.26 -7.15
N SER A 127 12.94 12.42 -7.97
CA SER A 127 12.25 13.70 -8.15
C SER A 127 11.45 14.12 -6.92
N ALA A 128 11.05 13.17 -6.07
CA ALA A 128 10.38 13.44 -4.81
C ALA A 128 11.30 14.13 -3.78
N ALA A 129 12.61 14.23 -4.07
CA ALA A 129 13.61 14.88 -3.22
C ALA A 129 13.57 14.40 -1.76
N VAL A 130 13.25 13.14 -1.56
CA VAL A 130 13.23 12.52 -0.22
C VAL A 130 14.66 12.29 0.26
N SER A 131 14.89 12.50 1.55
CA SER A 131 16.20 12.32 2.18
C SER A 131 16.39 10.93 2.81
N CYS A 132 15.51 9.98 2.47
CA CYS A 132 15.56 8.61 2.95
C CYS A 132 16.40 7.72 2.03
N ASP A 133 16.89 6.62 2.58
CA ASP A 133 17.57 5.56 1.83
C ASP A 133 16.54 4.67 1.14
N ILE A 134 16.72 4.44 -0.18
CA ILE A 134 15.79 3.67 -1.01
C ILE A 134 16.58 2.59 -1.74
N VAL A 135 16.22 1.34 -1.47
CA VAL A 135 16.83 0.16 -2.11
C VAL A 135 15.81 -0.52 -3.01
N LEU A 136 16.08 -0.56 -4.31
CA LEU A 136 15.24 -1.25 -5.28
C LEU A 136 15.81 -2.65 -5.56
N VAL A 137 15.03 -3.68 -5.29
CA VAL A 137 15.45 -5.08 -5.35
C VAL A 137 14.65 -5.82 -6.42
N PRO A 138 15.25 -6.14 -7.58
CA PRO A 138 14.63 -6.98 -8.58
C PRO A 138 14.55 -8.43 -8.08
N GLY A 139 13.37 -8.86 -7.63
CA GLY A 139 13.20 -10.19 -7.08
C GLY A 139 11.76 -10.52 -6.72
N LYS A 140 11.53 -11.77 -6.39
CA LYS A 140 10.22 -12.23 -5.91
C LYS A 140 10.26 -12.45 -4.40
N SER A 141 9.19 -12.08 -3.72
CA SER A 141 8.90 -12.53 -2.37
C SER A 141 8.37 -13.99 -2.46
N PRO A 142 8.68 -14.87 -1.47
CA PRO A 142 9.37 -14.55 -0.21
C PRO A 142 10.91 -14.56 -0.30
N GLU A 143 11.50 -15.09 -1.36
CA GLU A 143 12.94 -15.36 -1.44
C GLU A 143 13.78 -14.07 -1.27
N ALA A 144 13.39 -12.99 -1.98
CA ALA A 144 14.10 -11.72 -1.89
C ALA A 144 13.96 -11.06 -0.52
N VAL A 145 12.80 -11.18 0.14
CA VAL A 145 12.58 -10.70 1.51
C VAL A 145 13.53 -11.38 2.48
N LEU A 146 13.58 -12.72 2.42
CA LEU A 146 14.42 -13.52 3.31
C LEU A 146 15.92 -13.31 3.04
N ALA A 147 16.32 -13.10 1.79
CA ALA A 147 17.70 -12.80 1.43
C ALA A 147 18.17 -11.48 2.07
N ILE A 148 17.42 -10.38 1.86
CA ILE A 148 17.77 -9.08 2.45
C ILE A 148 17.78 -9.15 3.97
N ALA A 149 16.76 -9.76 4.58
CA ALA A 149 16.68 -9.90 6.02
C ALA A 149 17.85 -10.70 6.61
N GLY A 150 18.29 -11.75 5.89
CA GLY A 150 19.41 -12.60 6.31
C GLY A 150 20.77 -11.92 6.20
N GLU A 151 21.04 -11.21 5.11
CA GLU A 151 22.31 -10.54 4.82
C GLU A 151 22.55 -9.35 5.74
N GLU A 152 21.53 -8.52 5.98
CA GLU A 152 21.68 -7.29 6.73
C GLU A 152 21.08 -7.33 8.14
N ARG A 153 20.48 -8.46 8.54
CA ARG A 153 19.72 -8.62 9.79
C ARG A 153 18.62 -7.57 9.94
N HIS A 154 18.09 -7.12 8.81
CA HIS A 154 17.04 -6.12 8.80
C HIS A 154 15.74 -6.66 9.40
N LYS A 155 15.10 -5.78 10.16
CA LYS A 155 13.71 -5.93 10.57
C LYS A 155 12.98 -4.65 10.18
N TRP A 156 11.76 -4.82 9.71
CA TRP A 156 10.93 -3.72 9.25
C TRP A 156 9.83 -3.41 10.26
N SER A 157 9.64 -2.13 10.54
CA SER A 157 8.56 -1.66 11.43
C SER A 157 7.25 -1.40 10.69
N PHE A 158 7.34 -1.11 9.39
CA PHE A 158 6.21 -0.93 8.50
C PHE A 158 6.43 -1.75 7.24
N ILE A 159 5.41 -2.51 6.84
CA ILE A 159 5.47 -3.37 5.66
C ILE A 159 4.21 -3.13 4.84
N PHE A 160 4.34 -2.92 3.53
CA PHE A 160 3.24 -2.83 2.59
C PHE A 160 3.29 -4.03 1.63
N ILE A 161 2.18 -4.75 1.51
CA ILE A 161 2.05 -5.94 0.65
C ILE A 161 1.00 -5.65 -0.41
N ASP A 162 1.47 -5.56 -1.66
CA ASP A 162 0.69 -5.33 -2.87
C ASP A 162 1.31 -6.08 -4.07
N GLY A 163 1.76 -7.31 -3.82
CA GLY A 163 2.44 -8.17 -4.79
C GLY A 163 1.49 -9.02 -5.63
N ASP A 164 1.86 -10.29 -5.87
CA ASP A 164 1.01 -11.23 -6.62
C ASP A 164 -0.21 -11.63 -5.78
N HIS A 165 -1.41 -11.40 -6.31
CA HIS A 165 -2.70 -11.67 -5.64
C HIS A 165 -3.18 -13.11 -5.77
N ARG A 166 -2.38 -14.03 -6.32
CA ARG A 166 -2.76 -15.44 -6.53
C ARG A 166 -2.05 -16.37 -5.58
N ARG A 167 -2.77 -17.34 -5.06
CA ARG A 167 -2.17 -18.38 -4.24
C ARG A 167 -0.97 -19.04 -4.91
N PRO A 168 0.10 -19.35 -4.15
CA PRO A 168 0.24 -19.19 -2.69
C PRO A 168 0.86 -17.84 -2.28
N SER A 169 1.13 -16.92 -3.21
CA SER A 169 1.96 -15.73 -3.01
C SER A 169 1.52 -14.86 -1.81
N PRO A 170 0.23 -14.44 -1.64
CA PRO A 170 -0.13 -13.55 -0.55
C PRO A 170 0.17 -14.12 0.84
N VAL A 171 -0.05 -15.41 1.03
CA VAL A 171 0.22 -16.09 2.32
C VAL A 171 1.73 -16.22 2.56
N LEU A 172 2.51 -16.52 1.51
CA LEU A 172 3.97 -16.60 1.61
C LEU A 172 4.59 -15.22 1.89
N ASP A 173 4.08 -14.16 1.27
CA ASP A 173 4.50 -12.78 1.51
C ASP A 173 4.20 -12.36 2.95
N ALA A 174 2.99 -12.64 3.44
CA ALA A 174 2.60 -12.37 4.82
C ALA A 174 3.47 -13.14 5.82
N HIS A 175 3.76 -14.41 5.55
CA HIS A 175 4.63 -15.22 6.39
C HIS A 175 6.05 -14.67 6.46
N ALA A 176 6.67 -14.37 5.31
CA ALA A 176 8.01 -13.79 5.26
C ALA A 176 8.06 -12.41 5.94
N ALA A 177 7.06 -11.57 5.68
CA ALA A 177 6.92 -10.26 6.29
C ALA A 177 6.82 -10.36 7.82
N SER A 178 5.96 -11.24 8.34
CA SER A 178 5.74 -11.40 9.78
C SER A 178 7.00 -11.92 10.50
N ALA A 179 7.74 -12.84 9.87
CA ALA A 179 8.97 -13.40 10.40
C ALA A 179 10.10 -12.35 10.49
N CYS A 180 10.12 -11.38 9.57
CA CYS A 180 11.14 -10.33 9.49
C CYS A 180 10.68 -8.97 10.06
N ALA A 181 9.47 -8.88 10.62
CA ALA A 181 8.97 -7.66 11.23
C ALA A 181 9.56 -7.41 12.62
N GLU A 182 9.64 -6.11 13.00
CA GLU A 182 9.96 -5.70 14.38
C GLU A 182 8.88 -6.16 15.37
N GLU A 183 9.20 -6.12 16.67
CA GLU A 183 8.22 -6.38 17.74
C GLU A 183 7.02 -5.42 17.68
N ASN A 184 7.29 -4.15 17.37
CA ASN A 184 6.29 -3.11 17.19
C ASN A 184 6.15 -2.80 15.69
N ALA A 185 5.33 -3.55 14.98
CA ALA A 185 5.21 -3.46 13.54
C ALA A 185 3.77 -3.43 13.05
N LEU A 186 3.60 -2.85 11.86
CA LEU A 186 2.34 -2.84 11.11
C LEU A 186 2.58 -3.33 9.68
N ILE A 187 1.78 -4.29 9.26
CA ILE A 187 1.73 -4.80 7.88
C ILE A 187 0.42 -4.31 7.27
N LEU A 188 0.51 -3.53 6.20
CA LEU A 188 -0.63 -3.03 5.45
C LEU A 188 -0.78 -3.82 4.15
N PHE A 189 -2.00 -4.25 3.87
CA PHE A 189 -2.37 -5.00 2.66
C PHE A 189 -3.25 -4.18 1.76
N HIS A 190 -3.02 -4.28 0.46
CA HIS A 190 -3.93 -3.83 -0.59
C HIS A 190 -4.72 -5.01 -1.19
N ASP A 191 -5.75 -4.72 -2.00
CA ASP A 191 -6.54 -5.71 -2.73
C ASP A 191 -7.14 -6.84 -1.88
N VAL A 192 -7.49 -6.56 -0.63
CA VAL A 192 -8.10 -7.56 0.27
C VAL A 192 -9.49 -8.01 -0.22
N VAL A 193 -10.04 -7.33 -1.21
CA VAL A 193 -11.21 -7.81 -1.96
C VAL A 193 -10.94 -9.16 -2.62
N CYS A 194 -9.70 -9.46 -3.01
CA CYS A 194 -9.30 -10.77 -3.52
C CYS A 194 -9.28 -11.82 -2.39
N PRO A 195 -9.94 -12.99 -2.57
CA PRO A 195 -9.96 -14.04 -1.54
C PRO A 195 -8.57 -14.51 -1.11
N ASP A 196 -7.66 -14.67 -2.06
CA ASP A 196 -6.32 -15.18 -1.78
C ASP A 196 -5.49 -14.20 -0.93
N VAL A 197 -5.70 -12.88 -1.10
CA VAL A 197 -5.13 -11.85 -0.21
C VAL A 197 -5.81 -11.89 1.16
N GLY A 198 -7.12 -12.13 1.21
CA GLY A 198 -7.84 -12.33 2.47
C GLY A 198 -7.32 -13.49 3.31
N ASP A 199 -6.82 -14.55 2.67
CA ASP A 199 -6.20 -15.69 3.37
C ASP A 199 -4.90 -15.30 4.07
N ALA A 200 -4.16 -14.31 3.55
CA ALA A 200 -2.97 -13.77 4.22
C ALA A 200 -3.31 -13.08 5.55
N LEU A 201 -4.45 -12.38 5.61
CA LEU A 201 -4.93 -11.81 6.88
C LEU A 201 -5.28 -12.90 7.91
N GLU A 202 -5.97 -13.94 7.45
CA GLU A 202 -6.34 -15.07 8.33
C GLU A 202 -5.08 -15.78 8.85
N HIS A 203 -4.05 -15.94 8.01
CA HIS A 203 -2.77 -16.49 8.43
C HIS A 203 -2.16 -15.64 9.56
N LEU A 204 -2.04 -14.32 9.40
CA LEU A 204 -1.50 -13.45 10.44
C LEU A 204 -2.36 -13.43 11.70
N ARG A 205 -3.69 -13.49 11.57
CA ARG A 205 -4.60 -13.60 12.72
C ARG A 205 -4.31 -14.85 13.54
N THR A 206 -4.05 -15.98 12.89
CA THR A 206 -3.70 -17.23 13.59
C THR A 206 -2.33 -17.18 14.26
N GLU A 207 -1.42 -16.34 13.76
CA GLU A 207 -0.13 -16.01 14.38
C GLU A 207 -0.22 -14.98 15.52
N GLY A 208 -1.44 -14.51 15.86
CA GLY A 208 -1.67 -13.61 16.98
C GLY A 208 -1.56 -12.12 16.65
N TRP A 209 -1.53 -11.73 15.36
CA TRP A 209 -1.62 -10.35 14.95
C TRP A 209 -3.05 -9.81 15.13
N ASN A 210 -3.17 -8.57 15.54
CA ASN A 210 -4.44 -7.86 15.50
C ASN A 210 -4.74 -7.45 14.07
N ILE A 211 -6.00 -7.47 13.65
CA ILE A 211 -6.43 -7.15 12.28
C ILE A 211 -7.51 -6.08 12.29
N VAL A 212 -7.43 -5.16 11.34
CA VAL A 212 -8.50 -4.19 11.04
C VAL A 212 -8.65 -4.04 9.53
N VAL A 213 -9.88 -3.78 9.08
CA VAL A 213 -10.22 -3.58 7.66
C VAL A 213 -10.59 -2.13 7.42
N TYR A 214 -10.11 -1.55 6.32
CA TYR A 214 -10.44 -0.24 5.81
C TYR A 214 -11.42 -0.38 4.64
N GLN A 215 -12.56 0.27 4.70
CA GLN A 215 -13.50 0.33 3.60
C GLN A 215 -13.03 1.35 2.56
N THR A 216 -12.06 0.95 1.77
CA THR A 216 -11.52 1.67 0.62
C THR A 216 -11.97 1.00 -0.68
N MET A 217 -11.57 1.54 -1.82
CA MET A 217 -11.97 1.07 -3.14
C MET A 217 -11.72 -0.43 -3.31
N GLN A 218 -10.49 -0.89 -3.13
CA GLN A 218 -10.10 -2.30 -3.27
C GLN A 218 -9.98 -3.03 -1.93
N ILE A 219 -10.40 -2.38 -0.86
CA ILE A 219 -10.34 -2.85 0.52
C ILE A 219 -8.88 -3.06 0.96
N MET A 220 -8.43 -2.19 1.85
CA MET A 220 -7.16 -2.37 2.54
C MET A 220 -7.38 -3.03 3.89
N ALA A 221 -6.32 -3.60 4.45
CA ALA A 221 -6.33 -4.09 5.83
C ALA A 221 -4.97 -3.89 6.49
N ALA A 222 -4.97 -3.66 7.79
CA ALA A 222 -3.74 -3.65 8.59
C ALA A 222 -3.72 -4.81 9.58
N ALA A 223 -2.57 -5.47 9.64
CA ALA A 223 -2.19 -6.38 10.71
C ALA A 223 -1.12 -5.69 11.57
N TRP A 224 -1.25 -5.69 12.90
CA TRP A 224 -0.27 -5.06 13.78
C TRP A 224 -0.01 -5.85 15.05
N ARG A 225 1.16 -5.60 15.64
CA ARG A 225 1.55 -6.14 16.93
C ARG A 225 2.33 -5.13 17.77
N GLY A 226 2.48 -5.43 19.04
CA GLY A 226 3.17 -4.56 20.00
C GLY A 226 2.43 -3.24 20.23
N SER A 227 3.16 -2.13 20.24
CA SER A 227 2.62 -0.77 20.45
C SER A 227 2.19 -0.08 19.14
N ALA A 228 2.42 -0.70 17.99
CA ALA A 228 1.93 -0.18 16.72
C ALA A 228 0.40 -0.11 16.72
N LYS A 229 -0.15 0.88 16.01
CA LYS A 229 -1.61 1.04 15.90
C LYS A 229 -2.00 1.37 14.47
N PRO A 230 -3.11 0.84 13.97
CA PRO A 230 -3.66 1.27 12.69
C PRO A 230 -4.21 2.71 12.82
N ILE A 231 -4.26 3.42 11.69
CA ILE A 231 -4.91 4.74 11.64
C ILE A 231 -6.43 4.58 11.67
N VAL A 232 -7.13 5.63 12.09
CA VAL A 232 -8.58 5.73 11.93
C VAL A 232 -8.88 6.24 10.53
N HIS A 233 -9.79 5.59 9.84
CA HIS A 233 -10.23 5.94 8.49
C HIS A 233 -11.76 6.01 8.45
N THR A 234 -12.29 7.05 7.86
CA THR A 234 -13.73 7.21 7.59
C THR A 234 -13.95 6.98 6.10
N PRO A 235 -14.73 5.98 5.71
CA PRO A 235 -15.01 5.71 4.29
C PRO A 235 -15.82 6.85 3.66
N ASP A 236 -15.76 6.98 2.33
CA ASP A 236 -16.53 8.00 1.61
C ASP A 236 -18.04 7.83 1.87
N PRO A 237 -18.69 8.81 2.51
CA PRO A 237 -20.11 8.70 2.88
C PRO A 237 -21.06 8.73 1.68
N ARG A 238 -20.56 9.04 0.49
CA ARG A 238 -21.36 9.04 -0.75
C ARG A 238 -21.51 7.66 -1.37
N ILE A 239 -20.71 6.69 -0.90
CA ILE A 239 -20.64 5.33 -1.42
C ILE A 239 -21.41 4.38 -0.51
N SER A 240 -22.20 3.50 -1.12
CA SER A 240 -22.82 2.39 -0.40
C SER A 240 -21.80 1.25 -0.28
N TRP A 241 -21.10 1.22 0.83
CA TRP A 241 -20.04 0.25 1.04
C TRP A 241 -20.59 -1.15 1.33
N THR A 242 -20.03 -2.13 0.65
CA THR A 242 -20.26 -3.55 0.89
C THR A 242 -18.96 -4.24 1.21
N LEU A 243 -18.99 -5.19 2.15
CA LEU A 243 -17.85 -6.05 2.45
C LEU A 243 -18.15 -7.49 2.03
N PRO A 244 -17.19 -8.19 1.43
CA PRO A 244 -17.25 -9.64 1.28
C PRO A 244 -17.55 -10.32 2.62
N GLU A 245 -18.34 -11.40 2.61
CA GLU A 245 -18.79 -12.08 3.83
C GLU A 245 -17.62 -12.48 4.73
N ARG A 246 -16.54 -12.99 4.14
CA ARG A 246 -15.32 -13.41 4.86
C ARG A 246 -14.63 -12.29 5.65
N LEU A 247 -14.84 -11.01 5.26
CA LEU A 247 -14.22 -9.86 5.93
C LEU A 247 -15.11 -9.26 7.03
N ARG A 248 -16.37 -9.65 7.13
CA ARG A 248 -17.33 -9.08 8.11
C ARG A 248 -17.01 -9.43 9.55
N SER A 249 -16.18 -10.43 9.79
CA SER A 249 -15.73 -10.82 11.14
C SER A 249 -14.61 -9.94 11.67
N TYR A 250 -13.94 -9.15 10.83
CA TYR A 250 -12.89 -8.25 11.24
C TYR A 250 -13.45 -6.88 11.66
N PRO A 251 -12.86 -6.22 12.66
CA PRO A 251 -13.23 -4.85 13.01
C PRO A 251 -12.94 -3.88 11.86
N LEU A 252 -13.77 -2.85 11.74
CA LEU A 252 -13.56 -1.74 10.82
C LEU A 252 -12.75 -0.63 11.49
N SER A 253 -11.90 0.06 10.73
CA SER A 253 -11.03 1.10 11.24
C SER A 253 -11.78 2.30 11.83
N GLU A 254 -12.98 2.63 11.34
CA GLU A 254 -13.84 3.69 11.89
C GLU A 254 -14.31 3.41 13.33
N GLY A 255 -14.30 2.16 13.75
CA GLY A 255 -14.66 1.71 15.10
C GLY A 255 -13.49 1.75 16.10
N LEU A 256 -12.28 2.06 15.67
CA LEU A 256 -11.11 2.18 16.53
C LEU A 256 -11.21 3.48 17.36
N LYS A 257 -11.16 3.34 18.68
CA LYS A 257 -11.14 4.47 19.62
C LYS A 257 -9.77 4.62 20.28
#